data_3df5dc19ba7c181c822bc47b6fbd8ae2
#
_entry.id   3df5dc19ba7c181c822bc47b6fbd8ae2
#
_cell.length_a   1.000
_cell.length_b   1.000
_cell.length_c   1.000
_cell.angle_alpha   90.00
_cell.angle_beta   90.00
_cell.angle_gamma   90.00
#
_symmetry.space_group_name_H-M   'P 1'
#
loop_
_entity.id
_entity.type
_entity.pdbx_description
1 polymer ?
#
loop_
_entity_poly.entity_id
_entity_poly.type
_entity_poly.pdbx_seq_one_letter_code
_entity_poly.pdbx_strand_id
1 'polypeptide(L)'
;AEALSKRLSNVLEGAWSVTIDAPPVNISNIIKSFQPRRVALSEIAAEYLALKQIDQTPPRVALSTFLSLAGDRDVSEYTRQDAKLFVHHLEMKGNKTATVRRRINSLSAIMNYAYSELDLDKRNPFTRLFICNEGDDVFKRGIFTNEQLKLGYDKALASGSSVKLLMPLLGETGCRLAEIVGLRLEDINLDNDLVYIRPNSARRLKNRTSERVVPLVGYAKLAIEQALTQADDEWLFPQYLKVGHCYATHASNAVNKWLKRDFG
;
A
#
# COMPACT_ATOMS: atom_id res chain seq x y z
N ALA A 1 -5.02 7.42 33.04
CA ALA A 1 -5.70 7.56 34.33
C ALA A 1 -4.70 7.95 35.43
N GLU A 2 -3.59 7.22 35.58
CA GLU A 2 -2.59 7.42 36.64
C GLU A 2 -1.85 8.76 36.54
N ALA A 3 -1.45 9.16 35.31
CA ALA A 3 -0.80 10.45 35.07
C ALA A 3 -1.75 11.65 35.33
N LEU A 4 -3.04 11.48 35.05
CA LEU A 4 -4.07 12.46 35.33
C LEU A 4 -4.33 12.60 36.85
N SER A 5 -4.41 11.44 37.52
CA SER A 5 -4.56 11.38 38.99
C SER A 5 -3.39 12.07 39.69
N LYS A 6 -2.15 11.79 39.26
CA LYS A 6 -0.95 12.41 39.81
C LYS A 6 -0.87 13.92 39.57
N ARG A 7 -1.30 14.41 38.41
CA ARG A 7 -1.40 15.86 38.12
C ARG A 7 -2.50 16.54 38.95
N LEU A 8 -3.67 15.92 39.08
CA LEU A 8 -4.74 16.40 39.95
C LEU A 8 -4.30 16.45 41.41
N SER A 9 -3.61 15.40 41.91
CA SER A 9 -3.06 15.38 43.27
C SER A 9 -2.08 16.53 43.50
N ASN A 10 -1.13 16.76 42.60
CA ASN A 10 -0.15 17.84 42.70
C ASN A 10 -0.80 19.22 42.67
N VAL A 11 -1.87 19.43 41.88
CA VAL A 11 -2.60 20.68 41.84
C VAL A 11 -3.42 20.93 43.11
N LEU A 12 -4.05 19.86 43.65
CA LEU A 12 -4.79 19.91 44.90
C LEU A 12 -3.84 20.13 46.09
N GLU A 13 -2.71 19.45 46.16
CA GLU A 13 -1.69 19.66 47.19
C GLU A 13 -1.13 21.06 47.15
N GLY A 14 -0.85 21.62 45.96
CA GLY A 14 -0.49 23.03 45.80
C GLY A 14 -1.57 24.00 46.27
N ALA A 15 -2.83 23.67 46.06
CA ALA A 15 -3.96 24.50 46.55
C ALA A 15 -4.14 24.43 48.04
N TRP A 16 -3.78 23.37 48.73
CA TRP A 16 -3.87 23.21 50.20
C TRP A 16 -2.72 23.92 50.93
N SER A 17 -1.63 24.23 50.26
CA SER A 17 -0.49 24.95 50.83
C SER A 17 -0.62 26.48 50.80
N VAL A 18 -1.68 26.99 50.21
CA VAL A 18 -1.91 28.44 50.07
C VAL A 18 -2.78 28.95 51.25
N THR A 19 -2.30 30.00 51.89
CA THR A 19 -2.96 30.72 52.99
C THR A 19 -4.37 31.22 52.61
N ILE A 20 -5.21 31.44 53.62
CA ILE A 20 -6.67 31.72 53.62
C ILE A 20 -7.13 32.87 52.66
N ASP A 21 -6.21 33.64 52.10
CA ASP A 21 -6.48 34.78 51.19
C ASP A 21 -6.37 34.41 49.67
N ALA A 22 -6.19 33.16 49.28
CA ALA A 22 -6.14 32.81 47.86
C ALA A 22 -7.56 32.78 47.26
N PRO A 23 -7.76 33.30 46.04
CA PRO A 23 -9.05 33.21 45.37
C PRO A 23 -9.44 31.73 45.16
N PRO A 24 -10.73 31.38 45.23
CA PRO A 24 -11.18 30.01 45.13
C PRO A 24 -10.71 29.42 43.78
N VAL A 25 -9.96 28.31 43.86
CA VAL A 25 -9.49 27.59 42.66
C VAL A 25 -10.71 27.14 41.88
N ASN A 26 -10.87 27.67 40.67
CA ASN A 26 -11.98 27.25 39.82
C ASN A 26 -11.71 25.85 39.22
N ILE A 27 -12.12 24.85 39.98
CA ILE A 27 -11.96 23.40 39.59
C ILE A 27 -12.57 23.15 38.21
N SER A 28 -13.62 23.84 37.78
CA SER A 28 -14.23 23.71 36.46
C SER A 28 -13.27 24.10 35.34
N ASN A 29 -12.41 25.11 35.55
CA ASN A 29 -11.39 25.48 34.57
C ASN A 29 -10.24 24.49 34.52
N ILE A 30 -9.88 23.89 35.67
CA ILE A 30 -8.88 22.83 35.72
C ILE A 30 -9.38 21.55 35.00
N ILE A 31 -10.63 21.16 35.27
CA ILE A 31 -11.25 20.00 34.59
C ILE A 31 -11.37 20.26 33.08
N LYS A 32 -11.72 21.46 32.63
CA LYS A 32 -11.76 21.81 31.21
C LYS A 32 -10.40 21.73 30.54
N SER A 33 -9.30 22.07 31.23
CA SER A 33 -7.94 21.96 30.69
C SER A 33 -7.45 20.50 30.53
N PHE A 34 -8.11 19.54 31.18
CA PHE A 34 -7.83 18.10 31.11
C PHE A 34 -8.78 17.33 30.19
N GLN A 35 -9.71 17.99 29.48
CA GLN A 35 -10.54 17.28 28.53
C GLN A 35 -9.66 16.78 27.36
N PRO A 36 -9.75 15.50 27.00
CA PRO A 36 -9.01 14.98 25.86
C PRO A 36 -9.38 15.79 24.61
N ARG A 37 -8.37 16.14 23.83
CA ARG A 37 -8.58 16.84 22.55
C ARG A 37 -9.53 16.03 21.68
N ARG A 38 -10.67 16.60 21.33
CA ARG A 38 -11.59 15.98 20.37
C ARG A 38 -11.06 16.18 18.96
N VAL A 39 -10.85 15.11 18.24
CA VAL A 39 -10.30 15.13 16.87
C VAL A 39 -11.16 14.25 15.98
N ALA A 40 -11.64 14.81 14.88
CA ALA A 40 -12.39 14.06 13.89
C ALA A 40 -11.52 12.99 13.19
N LEU A 41 -12.12 11.86 12.82
CA LEU A 41 -11.38 10.79 12.16
C LEU A 41 -10.78 11.24 10.84
N SER A 42 -11.43 12.12 10.10
CA SER A 42 -10.89 12.66 8.84
C SER A 42 -9.62 13.49 9.07
N GLU A 43 -9.55 14.27 10.13
CA GLU A 43 -8.40 15.12 10.50
C GLU A 43 -7.18 14.25 10.79
N ILE A 44 -7.30 13.31 11.74
CA ILE A 44 -6.19 12.44 12.13
C ILE A 44 -5.77 11.46 11.02
N ALA A 45 -6.72 11.05 10.16
CA ALA A 45 -6.41 10.22 9.01
C ALA A 45 -5.61 10.99 7.95
N ALA A 46 -5.89 12.27 7.74
CA ALA A 46 -5.11 13.13 6.85
C ALA A 46 -3.66 13.27 7.35
N GLU A 47 -3.48 13.48 8.65
CA GLU A 47 -2.17 13.52 9.30
C GLU A 47 -1.41 12.19 9.11
N TYR A 48 -2.05 11.06 9.42
CA TYR A 48 -1.47 9.73 9.22
C TYR A 48 -1.01 9.51 7.78
N LEU A 49 -1.84 9.87 6.79
CA LEU A 49 -1.54 9.68 5.38
C LEU A 49 -0.42 10.61 4.90
N ALA A 50 -0.28 11.81 5.45
CA ALA A 50 0.83 12.71 5.14
C ALA A 50 2.19 12.15 5.60
N LEU A 51 2.22 11.46 6.74
CA LEU A 51 3.42 10.83 7.28
C LEU A 51 3.86 9.58 6.51
N LYS A 52 2.96 8.92 5.79
CA LYS A 52 3.23 7.65 5.12
C LYS A 52 3.58 7.82 3.65
N GLN A 53 4.72 7.29 3.25
CA GLN A 53 5.12 7.21 1.83
C GLN A 53 4.53 5.96 1.14
N ILE A 54 3.20 5.86 1.12
CA ILE A 54 2.45 4.74 0.53
C ILE A 54 1.49 5.25 -0.56
N ASP A 55 0.98 4.34 -1.39
CA ASP A 55 -0.19 4.64 -2.21
C ASP A 55 -1.38 4.96 -1.30
N GLN A 56 -1.83 6.19 -1.33
CA GLN A 56 -2.90 6.68 -0.47
C GLN A 56 -4.30 6.33 -0.99
N THR A 57 -4.43 5.85 -2.22
CA THR A 57 -5.73 5.54 -2.84
C THR A 57 -6.52 4.49 -2.06
N PRO A 58 -5.95 3.31 -1.70
CA PRO A 58 -6.70 2.31 -0.95
C PRO A 58 -7.18 2.77 0.43
N PRO A 59 -6.35 3.39 1.28
CA PRO A 59 -6.82 3.88 2.58
C PRO A 59 -7.81 5.04 2.46
N ARG A 60 -7.68 5.95 1.47
CA ARG A 60 -8.66 7.01 1.23
C ARG A 60 -10.02 6.45 0.83
N VAL A 61 -10.08 5.44 -0.04
CA VAL A 61 -11.33 4.77 -0.43
C VAL A 61 -11.96 4.06 0.77
N ALA A 62 -11.17 3.39 1.61
CA ALA A 62 -11.68 2.75 2.81
C ALA A 62 -12.26 3.79 3.80
N LEU A 63 -11.54 4.88 4.03
CA LEU A 63 -11.95 5.97 4.91
C LEU A 63 -13.23 6.64 4.41
N SER A 64 -13.28 7.09 3.16
CA SER A 64 -14.48 7.74 2.59
C SER A 64 -15.72 6.86 2.67
N THR A 65 -15.57 5.55 2.38
CA THR A 65 -16.67 4.59 2.52
C THR A 65 -17.11 4.46 3.99
N PHE A 66 -16.17 4.42 4.94
CA PHE A 66 -16.50 4.31 6.35
C PHE A 66 -17.20 5.57 6.87
N LEU A 67 -16.67 6.76 6.54
CA LEU A 67 -17.26 8.03 6.95
C LEU A 67 -18.66 8.25 6.36
N SER A 68 -18.93 7.76 5.15
CA SER A 68 -20.28 7.83 4.57
C SER A 68 -21.31 6.98 5.32
N LEU A 69 -20.89 5.95 6.05
CA LEU A 69 -21.75 5.06 6.83
C LEU A 69 -21.88 5.48 8.29
N ALA A 70 -20.77 5.83 8.90
CA ALA A 70 -20.68 6.09 10.33
C ALA A 70 -20.69 7.58 10.68
N GLY A 71 -20.59 8.48 9.68
CA GLY A 71 -20.35 9.91 9.89
C GLY A 71 -18.91 10.22 10.32
N ASP A 72 -18.51 11.47 10.15
CA ASP A 72 -17.22 11.96 10.65
C ASP A 72 -17.38 12.46 12.08
N ARG A 73 -16.92 11.66 13.03
CA ARG A 73 -17.06 11.87 14.46
C ARG A 73 -15.71 11.93 15.14
N ASP A 74 -15.71 12.28 16.41
CA ASP A 74 -14.53 12.13 17.26
C ASP A 74 -14.03 10.67 17.24
N VAL A 75 -12.71 10.50 17.14
CA VAL A 75 -12.07 9.16 17.04
C VAL A 75 -12.47 8.27 18.22
N SER A 76 -12.70 8.85 19.39
CA SER A 76 -13.07 8.11 20.60
C SER A 76 -14.50 7.56 20.57
N GLU A 77 -15.36 8.02 19.67
CA GLU A 77 -16.78 7.66 19.62
C GLU A 77 -17.06 6.41 18.76
N TYR A 78 -16.10 5.99 17.92
CA TYR A 78 -16.31 4.81 17.08
C TYR A 78 -16.30 3.52 17.88
N THR A 79 -17.26 2.67 17.56
CA THR A 79 -17.54 1.43 18.26
C THR A 79 -17.26 0.21 17.38
N ARG A 80 -17.25 -0.96 18.02
CA ARG A 80 -17.20 -2.25 17.31
C ARG A 80 -18.39 -2.44 16.38
N GLN A 81 -19.54 -1.85 16.69
CA GLN A 81 -20.75 -1.92 15.87
C GLN A 81 -20.56 -1.17 14.55
N ASP A 82 -19.96 0.03 14.59
CA ASP A 82 -19.64 0.79 13.37
C ASP A 82 -18.71 0.00 12.45
N ALA A 83 -17.70 -0.66 13.02
CA ALA A 83 -16.78 -1.51 12.26
C ALA A 83 -17.46 -2.73 11.65
N LYS A 84 -18.41 -3.37 12.35
CA LYS A 84 -19.22 -4.48 11.81
C LYS A 84 -20.15 -4.01 10.68
N LEU A 85 -20.78 -2.84 10.84
CA LEU A 85 -21.62 -2.24 9.79
C LEU A 85 -20.82 -1.99 8.52
N PHE A 86 -19.59 -1.51 8.66
CA PHE A 86 -18.68 -1.32 7.53
C PHE A 86 -18.35 -2.64 6.80
N VAL A 87 -18.05 -3.71 7.54
CA VAL A 87 -17.81 -5.04 6.95
C VAL A 87 -19.04 -5.51 6.17
N HIS A 88 -20.21 -5.49 6.83
CA HIS A 88 -21.45 -5.90 6.20
C HIS A 88 -21.77 -5.12 4.93
N HIS A 89 -21.57 -3.79 4.95
CA HIS A 89 -21.75 -2.96 3.75
C HIS A 89 -20.83 -3.38 2.60
N LEU A 90 -19.56 -3.71 2.89
CA LEU A 90 -18.62 -4.15 1.87
C LEU A 90 -18.99 -5.53 1.28
N GLU A 91 -19.47 -6.44 2.12
CA GLU A 91 -19.96 -7.76 1.72
C GLU A 91 -21.20 -7.63 0.83
N MET A 92 -22.18 -6.82 1.23
CA MET A 92 -23.39 -6.54 0.46
C MET A 92 -23.10 -5.89 -0.90
N LYS A 93 -22.01 -5.13 -1.02
CA LYS A 93 -21.51 -4.61 -2.31
C LYS A 93 -20.84 -5.66 -3.18
N GLY A 94 -20.74 -6.89 -2.75
CA GLY A 94 -20.08 -7.98 -3.49
C GLY A 94 -18.57 -7.84 -3.57
N ASN A 95 -17.93 -7.13 -2.61
CA ASN A 95 -16.47 -7.07 -2.60
C ASN A 95 -15.87 -8.43 -2.23
N LYS A 96 -14.79 -8.81 -2.91
CA LYS A 96 -14.02 -10.00 -2.52
C LYS A 96 -13.50 -9.88 -1.09
N THR A 97 -13.48 -10.99 -0.37
CA THR A 97 -13.07 -11.05 1.04
C THR A 97 -11.67 -10.48 1.28
N ALA A 98 -10.73 -10.72 0.37
CA ALA A 98 -9.39 -10.11 0.41
C ALA A 98 -9.43 -8.57 0.28
N THR A 99 -10.40 -8.01 -0.45
CA THR A 99 -10.60 -6.55 -0.55
C THR A 99 -11.20 -6.00 0.73
N VAL A 100 -12.19 -6.71 1.31
CA VAL A 100 -12.78 -6.37 2.62
C VAL A 100 -11.67 -6.33 3.68
N ARG A 101 -10.86 -7.38 3.78
CA ARG A 101 -9.73 -7.47 4.72
C ARG A 101 -8.75 -6.31 4.55
N ARG A 102 -8.36 -5.98 3.33
CA ARG A 102 -7.45 -4.87 3.06
C ARG A 102 -8.01 -3.53 3.51
N ARG A 103 -9.30 -3.26 3.30
CA ARG A 103 -9.96 -2.03 3.74
C ARG A 103 -10.06 -1.94 5.27
N ILE A 104 -10.37 -3.06 5.94
CA ILE A 104 -10.33 -3.16 7.40
C ILE A 104 -8.94 -2.84 7.93
N ASN A 105 -7.89 -3.42 7.34
CA ASN A 105 -6.51 -3.19 7.76
C ASN A 105 -6.09 -1.72 7.58
N SER A 106 -6.56 -1.05 6.53
CA SER A 106 -6.32 0.38 6.32
C SER A 106 -6.92 1.24 7.43
N LEU A 107 -8.20 1.00 7.78
CA LEU A 107 -8.86 1.71 8.88
C LEU A 107 -8.27 1.35 10.24
N SER A 108 -7.91 0.08 10.44
CA SER A 108 -7.25 -0.37 11.67
C SER A 108 -5.92 0.35 11.91
N ALA A 109 -5.14 0.57 10.83
CA ALA A 109 -3.88 1.30 10.93
C ALA A 109 -4.09 2.78 11.29
N ILE A 110 -5.08 3.43 10.69
CA ILE A 110 -5.45 4.82 11.01
C ILE A 110 -5.91 4.92 12.47
N MET A 111 -6.79 4.02 12.93
CA MET A 111 -7.28 4.02 14.32
C MET A 111 -6.18 3.74 15.34
N ASN A 112 -5.25 2.82 15.04
CA ASN A 112 -4.10 2.58 15.92
C ASN A 112 -3.22 3.82 16.05
N TYR A 113 -2.95 4.51 14.93
CA TYR A 113 -2.22 5.77 14.93
C TYR A 113 -2.95 6.81 15.78
N ALA A 114 -4.25 7.00 15.53
CA ALA A 114 -5.07 7.96 16.27
C ALA A 114 -5.07 7.69 17.79
N TYR A 115 -5.21 6.44 18.20
CA TYR A 115 -5.21 6.09 19.62
C TYR A 115 -3.86 6.30 20.28
N SER A 116 -2.77 6.08 19.55
CA SER A 116 -1.42 6.37 20.01
C SER A 116 -1.16 7.88 20.16
N GLU A 117 -1.50 8.67 19.14
CA GLU A 117 -1.23 10.12 19.13
C GLU A 117 -2.12 10.91 20.13
N LEU A 118 -3.34 10.42 20.37
CA LEU A 118 -4.28 11.05 21.29
C LEU A 118 -4.25 10.44 22.71
N ASP A 119 -3.32 9.54 22.98
CA ASP A 119 -3.18 8.82 24.26
C ASP A 119 -4.51 8.19 24.75
N LEU A 120 -5.24 7.57 23.82
CA LEU A 120 -6.54 6.96 24.10
C LEU A 120 -6.38 5.50 24.51
N ASP A 121 -6.67 5.18 25.76
CA ASP A 121 -6.73 3.79 26.24
C ASP A 121 -8.03 3.12 25.77
N LYS A 122 -8.12 2.80 24.48
CA LYS A 122 -9.27 2.15 23.85
C LYS A 122 -8.83 1.03 22.93
N ARG A 123 -9.64 -0.03 22.90
CA ARG A 123 -9.45 -1.09 21.94
C ARG A 123 -9.89 -0.65 20.56
N ASN A 124 -9.01 -0.81 19.57
CA ASN A 124 -9.32 -0.51 18.16
C ASN A 124 -10.52 -1.36 17.68
N PRO A 125 -11.62 -0.71 17.20
CA PRO A 125 -12.83 -1.39 16.77
C PRO A 125 -12.64 -2.29 15.55
N PHE A 126 -11.60 -2.07 14.75
CA PHE A 126 -11.27 -2.86 13.55
C PHE A 126 -10.39 -4.09 13.84
N THR A 127 -9.92 -4.27 15.07
CA THR A 127 -9.05 -5.40 15.41
C THR A 127 -9.81 -6.72 15.35
N ARG A 128 -9.25 -7.73 14.66
CA ARG A 128 -9.80 -9.09 14.56
C ARG A 128 -11.30 -9.13 14.19
N LEU A 129 -11.69 -8.34 13.19
CA LEU A 129 -13.04 -8.44 12.63
C LEU A 129 -13.19 -9.75 11.86
N PHE A 130 -14.31 -10.39 12.06
CA PHE A 130 -14.72 -11.56 11.30
C PHE A 130 -15.24 -11.13 9.92
N ILE A 131 -14.89 -11.87 8.89
CA ILE A 131 -15.40 -11.76 7.51
C ILE A 131 -15.97 -13.13 7.18
N CYS A 132 -17.23 -13.15 6.70
CA CYS A 132 -17.87 -14.41 6.34
C CYS A 132 -17.14 -15.08 5.16
N ASN A 133 -16.88 -16.38 5.27
CA ASN A 133 -16.25 -17.19 4.22
C ASN A 133 -14.93 -16.57 3.69
N GLU A 134 -14.13 -15.98 4.59
CA GLU A 134 -12.88 -15.33 4.21
C GLU A 134 -11.92 -16.30 3.53
N GLY A 135 -11.61 -16.03 2.26
CA GLY A 135 -10.71 -16.84 1.44
C GLY A 135 -11.41 -17.80 0.48
N ASP A 136 -12.71 -18.07 0.61
CA ASP A 136 -13.43 -18.98 -0.28
C ASP A 136 -13.57 -18.42 -1.71
N ASP A 137 -13.52 -17.11 -1.85
CA ASP A 137 -13.59 -16.40 -3.12
C ASP A 137 -12.24 -16.21 -3.82
N VAL A 138 -11.19 -16.89 -3.35
CA VAL A 138 -9.85 -16.81 -3.93
C VAL A 138 -9.79 -17.65 -5.21
N PHE A 139 -9.64 -16.97 -6.34
CA PHE A 139 -9.36 -17.63 -7.61
C PHE A 139 -7.89 -18.05 -7.68
N LYS A 140 -7.65 -19.36 -7.80
CA LYS A 140 -6.31 -19.91 -8.09
C LYS A 140 -5.99 -19.66 -9.56
N ARG A 141 -4.97 -18.89 -9.84
CA ARG A 141 -4.49 -18.67 -11.20
C ARG A 141 -3.88 -19.95 -11.73
N GLY A 142 -4.10 -20.25 -13.02
CA GLY A 142 -3.41 -21.32 -13.72
C GLY A 142 -1.90 -21.05 -13.79
N ILE A 143 -1.14 -22.09 -14.00
CA ILE A 143 0.30 -22.04 -14.24
C ILE A 143 0.53 -22.50 -15.69
N PHE A 144 1.33 -21.76 -16.42
CA PHE A 144 1.73 -22.17 -17.77
C PHE A 144 2.55 -23.47 -17.73
N THR A 145 2.28 -24.39 -18.68
CA THR A 145 3.16 -25.54 -18.90
C THR A 145 4.44 -25.09 -19.61
N ASN A 146 5.46 -25.93 -19.59
CA ASN A 146 6.73 -25.64 -20.28
C ASN A 146 6.53 -25.45 -21.78
N GLU A 147 5.63 -26.22 -22.40
CA GLU A 147 5.27 -26.09 -23.80
C GLU A 147 4.58 -24.76 -24.10
N GLN A 148 3.66 -24.33 -23.24
CA GLN A 148 2.99 -23.02 -23.36
C GLN A 148 3.97 -21.87 -23.19
N LEU A 149 4.91 -21.98 -22.22
CA LEU A 149 5.96 -20.98 -22.04
C LEU A 149 6.85 -20.89 -23.27
N LYS A 150 7.35 -22.02 -23.78
CA LYS A 150 8.18 -22.04 -24.98
C LYS A 150 7.45 -21.43 -26.18
N LEU A 151 6.23 -21.86 -26.45
CA LEU A 151 5.41 -21.30 -27.53
C LEU A 151 5.21 -19.79 -27.39
N GLY A 152 4.97 -19.32 -26.14
CA GLY A 152 4.81 -17.91 -25.84
C GLY A 152 6.08 -17.10 -26.09
N TYR A 153 7.22 -17.65 -25.68
CA TYR A 153 8.53 -17.01 -25.89
C TYR A 153 8.91 -16.96 -27.37
N ASP A 154 8.71 -18.05 -28.11
CA ASP A 154 8.95 -18.09 -29.55
C ASP A 154 8.07 -17.06 -30.29
N LYS A 155 6.78 -16.98 -29.95
CA LYS A 155 5.86 -15.96 -30.52
C LYS A 155 6.25 -14.53 -30.11
N ALA A 156 6.77 -14.34 -28.90
CA ALA A 156 7.20 -13.03 -28.43
C ALA A 156 8.40 -12.53 -29.26
N LEU A 157 9.43 -13.36 -29.41
CA LEU A 157 10.62 -13.06 -30.19
C LEU A 157 10.29 -12.85 -31.68
N ALA A 158 9.51 -13.75 -32.28
CA ALA A 158 9.13 -13.65 -33.69
C ALA A 158 8.32 -12.40 -34.03
N SER A 159 7.61 -11.83 -33.03
CA SER A 159 6.75 -10.67 -33.30
C SER A 159 7.49 -9.34 -33.38
N GLY A 160 8.70 -9.24 -32.89
CA GLY A 160 9.45 -7.99 -32.78
C GLY A 160 8.86 -6.94 -31.84
N SER A 161 7.79 -7.25 -31.10
CA SER A 161 7.09 -6.28 -30.25
C SER A 161 7.70 -6.21 -28.86
N SER A 162 8.22 -5.06 -28.46
CA SER A 162 8.78 -4.82 -27.13
C SER A 162 7.84 -5.19 -25.98
N VAL A 163 6.53 -5.02 -26.16
CA VAL A 163 5.51 -5.45 -25.18
C VAL A 163 5.55 -6.95 -24.93
N LYS A 164 5.66 -7.74 -25.99
CA LYS A 164 5.64 -9.21 -25.89
C LYS A 164 6.95 -9.76 -25.34
N LEU A 165 8.08 -9.06 -25.56
CA LEU A 165 9.38 -9.41 -24.98
C LEU A 165 9.39 -9.37 -23.46
N LEU A 166 8.42 -8.68 -22.83
CA LEU A 166 8.24 -8.71 -21.37
C LEU A 166 7.92 -10.13 -20.85
N MET A 167 7.29 -11.00 -21.66
CA MET A 167 6.95 -12.36 -21.22
C MET A 167 8.20 -13.22 -20.95
N PRO A 168 9.14 -13.43 -21.91
CA PRO A 168 10.36 -14.18 -21.63
C PRO A 168 11.26 -13.52 -20.59
N LEU A 169 11.34 -12.18 -20.57
CA LEU A 169 12.09 -11.44 -19.56
C LEU A 169 11.58 -11.71 -18.14
N LEU A 170 10.27 -11.69 -17.93
CA LEU A 170 9.68 -11.95 -16.62
C LEU A 170 9.76 -13.44 -16.25
N GLY A 171 9.54 -14.33 -17.19
CA GLY A 171 9.52 -15.77 -16.94
C GLY A 171 10.87 -16.34 -16.58
N GLU A 172 11.93 -15.93 -17.27
CA GLU A 172 13.29 -16.45 -17.07
C GLU A 172 14.03 -15.75 -15.92
N THR A 173 13.78 -14.44 -15.71
CA THR A 173 14.50 -13.69 -14.67
C THR A 173 13.80 -13.71 -13.32
N GLY A 174 12.51 -14.01 -13.25
CA GLY A 174 11.70 -13.89 -12.03
C GLY A 174 11.59 -12.46 -11.49
N CYS A 175 11.94 -11.47 -12.30
CA CYS A 175 11.85 -10.06 -11.91
C CYS A 175 10.39 -9.59 -11.85
N ARG A 176 10.14 -8.56 -11.03
CA ARG A 176 8.83 -7.90 -11.05
C ARG A 176 8.69 -7.09 -12.33
N LEU A 177 7.44 -6.97 -12.83
CA LEU A 177 7.18 -6.23 -14.07
C LEU A 177 7.75 -4.80 -14.04
N ALA A 178 7.58 -4.07 -12.94
CA ALA A 178 8.14 -2.71 -12.82
C ALA A 178 9.68 -2.71 -12.79
N GLU A 179 10.33 -3.79 -12.39
CA GLU A 179 11.79 -3.91 -12.41
C GLU A 179 12.30 -4.01 -13.84
N ILE A 180 11.64 -4.80 -14.68
CA ILE A 180 11.98 -4.94 -16.10
C ILE A 180 11.59 -3.72 -16.91
N VAL A 181 10.35 -3.22 -16.76
CA VAL A 181 9.86 -2.04 -17.51
C VAL A 181 10.67 -0.78 -17.22
N GLY A 182 11.16 -0.64 -15.99
CA GLY A 182 11.98 0.50 -15.57
C GLY A 182 13.48 0.22 -15.61
N LEU A 183 13.97 -0.67 -16.49
CA LEU A 183 15.40 -0.88 -16.70
C LEU A 183 16.02 0.27 -17.48
N ARG A 184 17.14 0.78 -17.00
CA ARG A 184 18.03 1.68 -17.73
C ARG A 184 19.02 0.87 -18.55
N LEU A 185 19.51 1.43 -19.65
CA LEU A 185 20.53 0.77 -20.47
C LEU A 185 21.83 0.54 -19.67
N GLU A 186 22.20 1.46 -18.78
CA GLU A 186 23.35 1.32 -17.88
C GLU A 186 23.25 0.16 -16.89
N ASP A 187 22.05 -0.40 -16.69
CA ASP A 187 21.79 -1.57 -15.83
C ASP A 187 21.99 -2.90 -16.55
N ILE A 188 22.29 -2.89 -17.86
CA ILE A 188 22.44 -4.08 -18.70
C ILE A 188 23.89 -4.25 -19.08
N ASN A 189 24.47 -5.38 -18.74
CA ASN A 189 25.84 -5.76 -19.09
C ASN A 189 25.79 -7.01 -19.96
N LEU A 190 25.84 -6.86 -21.27
CA LEU A 190 25.81 -7.97 -22.23
C LEU A 190 27.12 -8.74 -22.28
N ASP A 191 28.26 -8.14 -21.94
CA ASP A 191 29.56 -8.81 -21.95
C ASP A 191 29.61 -9.92 -20.90
N ASN A 192 28.91 -9.73 -19.77
CA ASN A 192 28.83 -10.69 -18.68
C ASN A 192 27.45 -11.36 -18.58
N ASP A 193 26.52 -11.08 -19.46
CA ASP A 193 25.15 -11.58 -19.44
C ASP A 193 24.42 -11.29 -18.12
N LEU A 194 24.50 -10.03 -17.63
CA LEU A 194 23.95 -9.64 -16.34
C LEU A 194 23.01 -8.42 -16.46
N VAL A 195 22.01 -8.37 -15.60
CA VAL A 195 21.16 -7.20 -15.35
C VAL A 195 21.21 -6.81 -13.89
N TYR A 196 21.39 -5.53 -13.62
CA TYR A 196 21.41 -4.96 -12.28
C TYR A 196 20.02 -4.40 -11.93
N ILE A 197 19.36 -5.00 -10.96
CA ILE A 197 18.08 -4.51 -10.43
C ILE A 197 18.39 -3.58 -9.27
N ARG A 198 18.31 -2.28 -9.50
CA ARG A 198 18.60 -1.23 -8.51
C ARG A 198 17.57 -0.09 -8.62
N PRO A 199 17.37 0.74 -7.56
CA PRO A 199 16.46 1.88 -7.64
C PRO A 199 16.98 2.91 -8.64
N ASN A 200 16.07 3.64 -9.28
CA ASN A 200 16.40 4.72 -10.21
C ASN A 200 15.36 5.85 -10.15
N SER A 201 15.53 6.89 -10.98
CA SER A 201 14.68 8.09 -11.02
C SER A 201 13.19 7.82 -11.29
N ALA A 202 12.88 6.78 -12.06
CA ALA A 202 11.50 6.46 -12.46
C ALA A 202 10.86 5.38 -11.57
N ARG A 203 11.65 4.64 -10.78
CA ARG A 203 11.17 3.47 -10.05
C ARG A 203 11.92 3.25 -8.73
N ARG A 204 11.16 3.10 -7.65
CA ARG A 204 11.66 2.57 -6.37
C ARG A 204 11.61 1.04 -6.39
N LEU A 205 12.49 0.40 -5.61
CA LEU A 205 12.32 -1.02 -5.28
C LEU A 205 11.34 -1.18 -4.11
N LYS A 206 10.66 -2.33 -4.04
CA LYS A 206 9.68 -2.62 -2.98
C LYS A 206 10.33 -2.60 -1.59
N ASN A 207 11.56 -3.09 -1.48
CA ASN A 207 12.39 -3.10 -0.27
C ASN A 207 13.88 -3.11 -0.67
N ARG A 208 14.77 -2.83 0.28
CA ARG A 208 16.23 -2.83 0.04
C ARG A 208 16.76 -4.17 -0.46
N THR A 209 16.21 -5.28 0.04
CA THR A 209 16.62 -6.63 -0.38
C THR A 209 16.20 -7.00 -1.81
N SER A 210 15.45 -6.12 -2.50
CA SER A 210 15.12 -6.30 -3.92
C SER A 210 16.25 -5.90 -4.85
N GLU A 211 17.26 -5.17 -4.36
CA GLU A 211 18.46 -4.86 -5.13
C GLU A 211 19.31 -6.11 -5.31
N ARG A 212 19.61 -6.45 -6.56
CA ARG A 212 20.30 -7.68 -6.91
C ARG A 212 20.81 -7.68 -8.34
N VAL A 213 21.73 -8.59 -8.62
CA VAL A 213 22.20 -8.92 -9.98
C VAL A 213 21.45 -10.18 -10.46
N VAL A 214 21.00 -10.16 -11.69
CA VAL A 214 20.25 -11.27 -12.31
C VAL A 214 20.97 -11.69 -13.57
N PRO A 215 21.31 -12.98 -13.74
CA PRO A 215 21.90 -13.48 -14.98
C PRO A 215 20.86 -13.50 -16.10
N LEU A 216 21.31 -13.13 -17.30
CA LEU A 216 20.55 -13.25 -18.54
C LEU A 216 20.86 -14.57 -19.19
N VAL A 217 19.90 -15.47 -19.21
CA VAL A 217 20.03 -16.80 -19.82
C VAL A 217 18.92 -17.06 -20.82
N GLY A 218 19.11 -17.99 -21.73
CA GLY A 218 18.07 -18.47 -22.62
C GLY A 218 17.28 -17.39 -23.34
N TYR A 219 15.98 -17.47 -23.24
CA TYR A 219 15.06 -16.52 -23.89
C TYR A 219 15.15 -15.09 -23.34
N ALA A 220 15.56 -14.91 -22.08
CA ALA A 220 15.71 -13.58 -21.51
C ALA A 220 16.86 -12.80 -22.19
N LYS A 221 17.99 -13.49 -22.50
CA LYS A 221 19.10 -12.88 -23.24
C LYS A 221 18.66 -12.43 -24.62
N LEU A 222 18.03 -13.31 -25.40
CA LEU A 222 17.52 -12.98 -26.74
C LEU A 222 16.50 -11.84 -26.71
N ALA A 223 15.64 -11.82 -25.69
CA ALA A 223 14.64 -10.78 -25.54
C ALA A 223 15.24 -9.40 -25.18
N ILE A 224 16.29 -9.35 -24.36
CA ILE A 224 17.00 -8.09 -24.08
C ILE A 224 17.73 -7.58 -25.32
N GLU A 225 18.47 -8.44 -26.02
CA GLU A 225 19.15 -8.08 -27.25
C GLU A 225 18.17 -7.47 -28.28
N GLN A 226 17.00 -8.09 -28.44
CA GLN A 226 15.97 -7.58 -29.33
C GLN A 226 15.31 -6.30 -28.80
N ALA A 227 15.09 -6.18 -27.47
CA ALA A 227 14.51 -4.95 -26.89
C ALA A 227 15.43 -3.75 -27.04
N LEU A 228 16.74 -3.95 -26.96
CA LEU A 228 17.75 -2.90 -27.16
C LEU A 228 17.66 -2.24 -28.55
N THR A 229 17.21 -2.95 -29.58
CA THR A 229 16.99 -2.35 -30.91
C THR A 229 15.86 -1.34 -30.96
N GLN A 230 15.02 -1.27 -29.92
CA GLN A 230 13.84 -0.39 -29.79
C GLN A 230 13.95 0.54 -28.56
N ALA A 231 15.07 0.48 -27.86
CA ALA A 231 15.36 1.35 -26.73
C ALA A 231 15.64 2.80 -27.18
N ASP A 232 15.48 3.75 -26.26
CA ASP A 232 16.04 5.09 -26.42
C ASP A 232 17.45 5.20 -25.80
N ASP A 233 17.94 6.41 -25.60
CA ASP A 233 19.28 6.62 -25.04
C ASP A 233 19.39 6.29 -23.54
N GLU A 234 18.29 6.11 -22.83
CA GLU A 234 18.28 5.91 -21.38
C GLU A 234 17.56 4.61 -20.95
N TRP A 235 16.45 4.25 -21.62
CA TRP A 235 15.52 3.23 -21.14
C TRP A 235 15.31 2.08 -22.13
N LEU A 236 15.24 0.86 -21.58
CA LEU A 236 14.94 -0.33 -22.40
C LEU A 236 13.50 -0.33 -22.94
N PHE A 237 12.55 0.23 -22.18
CA PHE A 237 11.12 0.32 -22.55
C PHE A 237 10.59 1.75 -22.43
N PRO A 238 11.09 2.69 -23.27
CA PRO A 238 10.79 4.13 -23.13
C PRO A 238 9.31 4.46 -23.20
N GLN A 239 8.50 3.69 -23.95
CA GLN A 239 7.05 3.89 -24.09
C GLN A 239 6.28 3.80 -22.77
N TYR A 240 6.86 3.20 -21.72
CA TYR A 240 6.26 3.09 -20.41
C TYR A 240 6.88 4.03 -19.37
N LEU A 241 7.79 4.88 -19.80
CA LEU A 241 8.46 5.83 -18.94
C LEU A 241 8.00 7.26 -19.31
N LYS A 242 7.66 8.04 -18.29
CA LYS A 242 7.47 9.49 -18.40
C LYS A 242 8.17 10.13 -17.22
N VAL A 243 8.47 11.42 -17.32
CA VAL A 243 9.28 12.16 -16.34
C VAL A 243 9.04 11.68 -14.90
N GLY A 244 10.04 11.00 -14.33
CA GLY A 244 10.02 10.52 -12.94
C GLY A 244 9.01 9.41 -12.61
N HIS A 245 8.38 8.73 -13.60
CA HIS A 245 7.40 7.70 -13.32
C HIS A 245 7.43 6.52 -14.32
N CYS A 246 7.36 5.30 -13.76
CA CYS A 246 7.27 4.04 -14.51
C CYS A 246 5.82 3.52 -14.54
N TYR A 247 5.21 3.49 -15.73
CA TYR A 247 3.83 3.05 -15.96
C TYR A 247 3.71 1.53 -16.16
N ALA A 248 4.26 0.74 -15.25
CA ALA A 248 4.23 -0.73 -15.31
C ALA A 248 2.80 -1.31 -15.40
N THR A 249 1.79 -0.60 -14.89
CA THR A 249 0.37 -1.01 -15.02
C THR A 249 -0.08 -1.02 -16.49
N HIS A 250 0.37 -0.06 -17.30
CA HIS A 250 0.07 -0.03 -18.73
C HIS A 250 0.72 -1.21 -19.46
N ALA A 251 1.98 -1.50 -19.13
CA ALA A 251 2.69 -2.68 -19.63
C ALA A 251 1.96 -3.98 -19.24
N SER A 252 1.52 -4.10 -17.97
CA SER A 252 0.72 -5.22 -17.49
C SER A 252 -0.56 -5.42 -18.32
N ASN A 253 -1.31 -4.35 -18.55
CA ASN A 253 -2.54 -4.41 -19.34
C ASN A 253 -2.27 -4.86 -20.78
N ALA A 254 -1.22 -4.35 -21.41
CA ALA A 254 -0.85 -4.69 -22.77
C ALA A 254 -0.43 -6.16 -22.91
N VAL A 255 0.44 -6.65 -22.01
CA VAL A 255 0.86 -8.07 -21.98
C VAL A 255 -0.33 -8.99 -21.72
N ASN A 256 -1.16 -8.69 -20.71
CA ASN A 256 -2.33 -9.50 -20.39
C ASN A 256 -3.36 -9.54 -21.53
N LYS A 257 -3.55 -8.42 -22.26
CA LYS A 257 -4.43 -8.36 -23.43
C LYS A 257 -3.91 -9.29 -24.54
N TRP A 258 -2.60 -9.30 -24.77
CA TRP A 258 -1.99 -10.20 -25.74
C TRP A 258 -2.12 -11.66 -25.29
N LEU A 259 -1.76 -12.00 -24.06
CA LEU A 259 -1.84 -13.37 -23.54
C LEU A 259 -3.27 -13.93 -23.63
N LYS A 260 -4.28 -13.14 -23.26
CA LYS A 260 -5.69 -13.57 -23.37
C LYS A 260 -6.13 -13.83 -24.81
N ARG A 261 -5.62 -13.05 -25.76
CA ARG A 261 -5.98 -13.23 -27.17
C ARG A 261 -5.35 -14.48 -27.79
N ASP A 262 -4.09 -14.75 -27.45
CA ASP A 262 -3.27 -15.74 -28.15
C ASP A 262 -3.20 -17.09 -27.40
N PHE A 263 -3.58 -17.15 -26.11
CA PHE A 263 -3.47 -18.32 -25.22
C PHE A 263 -4.70 -18.54 -24.31
N GLY A 264 -5.63 -17.60 -24.18
CA GLY A 264 -6.84 -17.68 -23.35
C GLY A 264 -8.00 -18.09 -24.12
#